data_c057fd40c184c7d4a96b459ef14aed51
#
_entry.id   c057fd40c184c7d4a96b459ef14aed51
#
_cell.length_a   1.000
_cell.length_b   1.000
_cell.length_c   1.000
_cell.angle_alpha   90.00
_cell.angle_beta   90.00
_cell.angle_gamma   90.00
#
_symmetry.space_group_name_H-M   'P 1'
#
loop_
_entity.id
_entity.type
_entity.pdbx_description
1 polymer ?
#
loop_
_entity_poly.entity_id
_entity_poly.type
_entity_poly.pdbx_seq_one_letter_code
_entity_poly.pdbx_strand_id
1 'polypeptide(L)'
;MKEKQAKYDAIIIGAGHNGLVTAGYLAKQGRKVAIFEKRDVVGGCAVTESPWEGYKVSSLAYVNSLFHPQIVKDLKLKDHGFEMIPRVPSSFTPFPDGRHLLLGPDKQFNIKQISKFSKKDAEAYPHYEAMLDEIAQVIEPVLLMTPPNPGKLAFGEMFQYGKFLWKNKPNLKKNWSTLTRLMAGSAIDMLDEWFESEELKVTLATDAVIGVNAGPASPGTAYVLFHHVMGECNGVRGVWGYMKGGMGALSNSIASSCKAMGVDIFTSSGVAKINVKDGRAQGVVTEAGDDYECGVLATGADCNITFTKLMDKNDLPDDFLQDVKRINYDSASVKINLALAELPNFKACPGTEISPWHHGTIHISPNMQYVIDAYADSVAGRPSRSPIIEATLPSALDPSVAPEGKHLMNCFVQYGPYDLRDGLSWDDEKGKFLNRVIEILGEYAPNLPGSVLHSQIITPVDMENEYNLTGGNLFHGRMSLDQMFHMRPVPGYANYKTPLKNMYICGSSAHPGGGVMGTPGWNAARMILDEHRN
;
A
#
# COMPACT_ATOMS: atom_id res chain seq x y z
N MET A 1 18.38 -22.25 -35.71
CA MET A 1 19.25 -21.45 -34.84
C MET A 1 18.30 -20.51 -34.07
N LYS A 2 18.21 -20.65 -32.75
CA LYS A 2 17.50 -19.63 -31.94
C LYS A 2 18.21 -18.30 -32.12
N GLU A 3 17.50 -17.26 -32.52
CA GLU A 3 18.07 -15.91 -32.59
C GLU A 3 18.74 -15.57 -31.25
N LYS A 4 19.90 -14.95 -31.32
CA LYS A 4 20.63 -14.50 -30.15
C LYS A 4 19.77 -13.46 -29.43
N GLN A 5 19.19 -13.85 -28.30
CA GLN A 5 18.28 -13.01 -27.54
C GLN A 5 19.01 -11.77 -26.99
N ALA A 6 18.27 -10.68 -26.82
CA ALA A 6 18.83 -9.40 -26.42
C ALA A 6 19.44 -9.49 -25.01
N LYS A 7 20.68 -9.02 -24.89
CA LYS A 7 21.35 -8.88 -23.60
C LYS A 7 21.05 -7.51 -23.01
N TYR A 8 20.66 -7.49 -21.73
CA TYR A 8 20.37 -6.29 -20.94
C TYR A 8 21.41 -6.08 -19.86
N ASP A 9 21.66 -4.82 -19.49
CA ASP A 9 22.46 -4.52 -18.30
C ASP A 9 21.68 -4.90 -17.03
N ALA A 10 20.36 -4.67 -17.05
CA ALA A 10 19.47 -5.07 -15.97
C ALA A 10 18.14 -5.60 -16.50
N ILE A 11 17.62 -6.65 -15.84
CA ILE A 11 16.25 -7.16 -16.01
C ILE A 11 15.49 -6.95 -14.69
N ILE A 12 14.24 -6.46 -14.80
CA ILE A 12 13.32 -6.29 -13.69
C ILE A 12 12.15 -7.26 -13.88
N ILE A 13 11.86 -8.07 -12.86
CA ILE A 13 10.68 -8.94 -12.83
C ILE A 13 9.54 -8.19 -12.14
N GLY A 14 8.44 -7.97 -12.86
CA GLY A 14 7.25 -7.26 -12.41
C GLY A 14 7.29 -5.76 -12.68
N ALA A 15 6.25 -5.27 -13.38
CA ALA A 15 6.04 -3.85 -13.68
C ALA A 15 5.13 -3.16 -12.65
N GLY A 16 5.14 -3.58 -11.39
CA GLY A 16 4.58 -2.83 -10.29
C GLY A 16 5.32 -1.49 -10.11
N HIS A 17 4.69 -0.52 -9.42
CA HIS A 17 5.27 0.82 -9.26
C HIS A 17 6.72 0.82 -8.75
N ASN A 18 7.11 -0.10 -7.86
CA ASN A 18 8.48 -0.22 -7.36
C ASN A 18 9.46 -0.75 -8.43
N GLY A 19 9.07 -1.76 -9.20
CA GLY A 19 9.88 -2.28 -10.32
C GLY A 19 10.09 -1.23 -11.40
N LEU A 20 9.04 -0.48 -11.75
CA LEU A 20 9.11 0.66 -12.68
C LEU A 20 10.06 1.76 -12.17
N VAL A 21 10.00 2.10 -10.87
CA VAL A 21 10.92 3.07 -10.26
C VAL A 21 12.37 2.58 -10.36
N THR A 22 12.62 1.30 -10.03
CA THR A 22 13.97 0.72 -10.15
C THR A 22 14.51 0.85 -11.57
N ALA A 23 13.71 0.45 -12.56
CA ALA A 23 14.08 0.54 -13.98
C ALA A 23 14.36 1.99 -14.41
N GLY A 24 13.52 2.93 -14.00
CA GLY A 24 13.68 4.35 -14.30
C GLY A 24 15.01 4.92 -13.78
N TYR A 25 15.38 4.59 -12.53
CA TYR A 25 16.66 5.06 -11.99
C TYR A 25 17.88 4.40 -12.65
N LEU A 26 17.80 3.13 -13.02
CA LEU A 26 18.87 2.44 -13.75
C LEU A 26 19.02 2.99 -15.17
N ALA A 27 17.92 3.20 -15.88
CA ALA A 27 17.92 3.78 -17.23
C ALA A 27 18.43 5.22 -17.23
N LYS A 28 18.09 6.03 -16.22
CA LYS A 28 18.60 7.40 -16.02
C LYS A 28 20.14 7.44 -15.92
N GLN A 29 20.79 6.34 -15.52
CA GLN A 29 22.23 6.17 -15.47
C GLN A 29 22.78 5.46 -16.74
N GLY A 30 22.01 5.43 -17.82
CA GLY A 30 22.43 4.91 -19.12
C GLY A 30 22.46 3.37 -19.22
N ARG A 31 21.84 2.65 -18.25
CA ARG A 31 21.75 1.19 -18.34
C ARG A 31 20.66 0.77 -19.33
N LYS A 32 20.93 -0.26 -20.13
CA LYS A 32 19.92 -0.91 -20.96
C LYS A 32 19.07 -1.83 -20.09
N VAL A 33 17.79 -1.48 -19.90
CA VAL A 33 16.89 -2.15 -18.94
C VAL A 33 15.69 -2.77 -19.65
N ALA A 34 15.32 -3.99 -19.23
CA ALA A 34 14.05 -4.62 -19.59
C ALA A 34 13.21 -4.88 -18.34
N ILE A 35 11.90 -4.77 -18.49
CA ILE A 35 10.90 -5.18 -17.48
C ILE A 35 10.02 -6.26 -18.08
N PHE A 36 9.81 -7.35 -17.34
CA PHE A 36 8.88 -8.43 -17.69
C PHE A 36 7.71 -8.44 -16.73
N GLU A 37 6.50 -8.23 -17.27
CA GLU A 37 5.24 -8.20 -16.53
C GLU A 37 4.32 -9.34 -17.03
N LYS A 38 3.76 -10.09 -16.07
CA LYS A 38 2.88 -11.21 -16.38
C LYS A 38 1.54 -10.75 -16.94
N ARG A 39 0.97 -9.66 -16.36
CA ARG A 39 -0.29 -9.10 -16.80
C ARG A 39 -0.12 -8.31 -18.11
N ASP A 40 -1.22 -8.03 -18.78
CA ASP A 40 -1.27 -7.19 -19.98
C ASP A 40 -1.16 -5.69 -19.66
N VAL A 41 -1.18 -5.32 -18.38
CA VAL A 41 -1.14 -3.96 -17.86
C VAL A 41 -0.06 -3.79 -16.80
N VAL A 42 0.60 -2.62 -16.78
CA VAL A 42 1.57 -2.26 -15.75
C VAL A 42 0.90 -1.71 -14.51
N GLY A 43 1.57 -1.78 -13.35
CA GLY A 43 1.15 -1.10 -12.12
C GLY A 43 1.05 -2.01 -10.90
N GLY A 44 0.89 -3.32 -11.09
CA GLY A 44 0.64 -4.23 -9.98
C GLY A 44 -0.64 -3.85 -9.23
N CYS A 45 -0.53 -3.52 -7.93
CA CYS A 45 -1.68 -3.03 -7.14
C CYS A 45 -2.10 -1.59 -7.50
N ALA A 46 -1.22 -0.78 -8.08
CA ALA A 46 -1.51 0.59 -8.50
C ALA A 46 -1.93 0.62 -9.98
N VAL A 47 -3.08 0.02 -10.27
CA VAL A 47 -3.65 -0.17 -11.61
C VAL A 47 -5.04 0.46 -11.71
N THR A 48 -5.40 0.90 -12.91
CA THR A 48 -6.76 1.30 -13.28
C THR A 48 -7.22 0.40 -14.42
N GLU A 49 -8.37 -0.22 -14.24
CA GLU A 49 -9.00 -1.13 -15.18
C GLU A 49 -10.39 -0.63 -15.56
N SER A 50 -10.95 -1.15 -16.65
CA SER A 50 -12.27 -0.75 -17.15
C SER A 50 -13.19 -1.97 -17.20
N PRO A 51 -13.62 -2.52 -16.05
CA PRO A 51 -14.49 -3.69 -16.01
C PRO A 51 -15.90 -3.38 -16.55
N TRP A 52 -16.28 -2.11 -16.63
CA TRP A 52 -17.55 -1.64 -17.15
C TRP A 52 -17.33 -0.47 -18.12
N GLU A 53 -18.16 -0.39 -19.14
CA GLU A 53 -18.07 0.65 -20.16
C GLU A 53 -18.13 2.06 -19.55
N GLY A 54 -17.15 2.90 -19.89
CA GLY A 54 -17.04 4.28 -19.42
C GLY A 54 -16.49 4.45 -18.00
N TYR A 55 -16.24 3.38 -17.25
CA TYR A 55 -15.66 3.46 -15.90
C TYR A 55 -14.17 3.16 -15.89
N LYS A 56 -13.42 3.91 -15.08
CA LYS A 56 -12.00 3.70 -14.77
C LYS A 56 -11.84 3.36 -13.31
N VAL A 57 -11.73 2.08 -13.00
CA VAL A 57 -11.75 1.54 -11.65
C VAL A 57 -10.33 1.35 -11.14
N SER A 58 -9.99 1.96 -10.02
CA SER A 58 -8.78 1.63 -9.26
C SER A 58 -9.00 0.32 -8.52
N SER A 59 -8.55 -0.79 -9.12
CA SER A 59 -8.98 -2.14 -8.72
C SER A 59 -8.54 -2.50 -7.30
N LEU A 60 -7.31 -2.16 -6.89
CA LEU A 60 -6.79 -2.43 -5.54
C LEU A 60 -6.42 -1.14 -4.80
N ALA A 61 -5.25 -0.55 -5.06
CA ALA A 61 -4.91 0.76 -4.49
C ALA A 61 -5.82 1.84 -5.10
N TYR A 62 -6.37 2.72 -4.26
CA TYR A 62 -7.42 3.66 -4.66
C TYR A 62 -7.14 5.11 -4.27
N VAL A 63 -6.13 5.32 -3.42
CA VAL A 63 -5.66 6.65 -2.97
C VAL A 63 -4.13 6.66 -2.88
N ASN A 64 -3.55 7.85 -2.96
CA ASN A 64 -2.11 8.05 -2.87
C ASN A 64 -1.76 9.19 -1.93
N SER A 65 -0.75 8.98 -1.07
CA SER A 65 -0.05 10.03 -0.32
C SER A 65 1.41 9.65 -0.08
N LEU A 66 1.71 8.35 -0.07
CA LEU A 66 3.02 7.83 0.33
C LEU A 66 4.06 7.86 -0.81
N PHE A 67 3.64 8.09 -2.06
CA PHE A 67 4.58 8.10 -3.19
C PHE A 67 5.56 9.25 -3.08
N HIS A 68 6.84 8.92 -2.93
CA HIS A 68 7.86 9.87 -2.50
C HIS A 68 8.09 11.01 -3.52
N PRO A 69 7.99 12.30 -3.10
CA PRO A 69 8.05 13.46 -4.02
C PRO A 69 9.37 13.56 -4.79
N GLN A 70 10.47 13.07 -4.21
CA GLN A 70 11.77 13.05 -4.90
C GLN A 70 11.73 12.16 -6.14
N ILE A 71 11.00 11.04 -6.11
CA ILE A 71 10.86 10.15 -7.28
C ILE A 71 10.08 10.87 -8.37
N VAL A 72 8.99 11.58 -8.01
CA VAL A 72 8.19 12.39 -8.96
C VAL A 72 9.08 13.40 -9.68
N LYS A 73 9.96 14.08 -8.92
CA LYS A 73 10.89 15.07 -9.45
C LYS A 73 11.98 14.44 -10.31
N ASP A 74 12.63 13.39 -9.81
CA ASP A 74 13.81 12.77 -10.45
C ASP A 74 13.48 12.12 -11.78
N LEU A 75 12.33 11.46 -11.87
CA LEU A 75 11.82 10.81 -13.07
C LEU A 75 10.88 11.72 -13.89
N LYS A 76 10.74 13.01 -13.51
CA LYS A 76 9.92 14.02 -14.19
C LYS A 76 8.48 13.57 -14.45
N LEU A 77 7.87 12.87 -13.49
CA LEU A 77 6.59 12.20 -13.71
C LEU A 77 5.45 13.15 -14.07
N LYS A 78 5.52 14.43 -13.66
CA LYS A 78 4.53 15.46 -14.07
C LYS A 78 4.51 15.67 -15.58
N ASP A 79 5.66 15.56 -16.25
CA ASP A 79 5.76 15.66 -17.71
C ASP A 79 5.16 14.42 -18.40
N HIS A 80 4.89 13.38 -17.65
CA HIS A 80 4.34 12.09 -18.08
C HIS A 80 2.92 11.82 -17.55
N GLY A 81 2.21 12.86 -17.09
CA GLY A 81 0.80 12.75 -16.68
C GLY A 81 0.55 12.45 -15.20
N PHE A 82 1.58 12.56 -14.34
CA PHE A 82 1.39 12.45 -12.89
C PHE A 82 0.65 13.70 -12.38
N GLU A 83 -0.59 13.53 -11.95
CA GLU A 83 -1.40 14.58 -11.33
C GLU A 83 -2.18 14.02 -10.14
N MET A 84 -2.05 14.68 -8.98
CA MET A 84 -2.79 14.33 -7.77
C MET A 84 -3.85 15.39 -7.46
N ILE A 85 -5.06 14.92 -7.16
CA ILE A 85 -6.20 15.73 -6.73
C ILE A 85 -6.34 15.55 -5.22
N PRO A 86 -6.08 16.61 -4.40
CA PRO A 86 -6.19 16.50 -2.95
C PRO A 86 -7.64 16.29 -2.51
N ARG A 87 -7.84 15.46 -1.48
CA ARG A 87 -9.14 15.23 -0.85
C ARG A 87 -9.32 16.18 0.34
N VAL A 88 -10.24 17.12 0.22
CA VAL A 88 -10.55 18.09 1.28
C VAL A 88 -12.06 18.21 1.43
N PRO A 89 -12.63 17.88 2.62
CA PRO A 89 -11.99 17.27 3.79
C PRO A 89 -11.41 15.87 3.51
N SER A 90 -10.52 15.40 4.40
CA SER A 90 -9.81 14.13 4.22
C SER A 90 -10.66 12.93 4.60
N SER A 91 -11.56 13.08 5.59
CA SER A 91 -12.42 12.00 6.08
C SER A 91 -13.81 12.49 6.45
N PHE A 92 -14.75 11.55 6.38
CA PHE A 92 -16.13 11.68 6.81
C PHE A 92 -16.57 10.41 7.52
N THR A 93 -16.95 10.53 8.78
CA THR A 93 -17.50 9.42 9.59
C THR A 93 -18.95 9.73 9.94
N PRO A 94 -19.94 9.13 9.25
CA PRO A 94 -21.33 9.21 9.64
C PRO A 94 -21.60 8.25 10.81
N PHE A 95 -22.42 8.66 11.78
CA PHE A 95 -22.83 7.82 12.89
C PHE A 95 -24.32 7.41 12.75
N PRO A 96 -24.72 6.26 13.34
CA PRO A 96 -26.08 5.76 13.23
C PRO A 96 -27.16 6.72 13.80
N ASP A 97 -26.77 7.58 14.73
CA ASP A 97 -27.65 8.59 15.36
C ASP A 97 -27.83 9.87 14.54
N GLY A 98 -27.26 9.94 13.33
CA GLY A 98 -27.34 11.09 12.44
C GLY A 98 -26.26 12.15 12.68
N ARG A 99 -25.41 12.00 13.71
CA ARG A 99 -24.20 12.84 13.84
C ARG A 99 -23.15 12.45 12.83
N HIS A 100 -22.16 13.30 12.64
CA HIS A 100 -21.01 13.01 11.79
C HIS A 100 -19.77 13.77 12.24
N LEU A 101 -18.60 13.23 11.90
CA LEU A 101 -17.31 13.87 12.07
C LEU A 101 -16.66 14.06 10.69
N LEU A 102 -16.22 15.28 10.40
CA LEU A 102 -15.41 15.63 9.24
C LEU A 102 -14.02 16.07 9.75
N LEU A 103 -12.95 15.53 9.15
CA LEU A 103 -11.58 15.96 9.41
C LEU A 103 -10.90 16.34 8.11
N GLY A 104 -9.96 17.28 8.17
CA GLY A 104 -9.23 17.77 7.01
C GLY A 104 -7.91 18.45 7.40
N PRO A 105 -7.25 19.15 6.46
CA PRO A 105 -5.96 19.79 6.74
C PRO A 105 -6.09 21.10 7.54
N ASP A 106 -7.29 21.66 7.68
CA ASP A 106 -7.52 22.89 8.42
C ASP A 106 -7.71 22.61 9.92
N LYS A 107 -6.75 23.05 10.74
CA LYS A 107 -6.74 22.82 12.19
C LYS A 107 -7.94 23.44 12.90
N GLN A 108 -8.39 24.64 12.51
CA GLN A 108 -9.54 25.29 13.13
C GLN A 108 -10.84 24.58 12.78
N PHE A 109 -10.93 24.09 11.55
CA PHE A 109 -12.04 23.24 11.12
C PHE A 109 -12.10 21.96 11.98
N ASN A 110 -10.98 21.24 12.15
CA ASN A 110 -10.92 20.03 12.96
C ASN A 110 -11.33 20.30 14.43
N ILE A 111 -10.78 21.34 15.05
CA ILE A 111 -11.18 21.75 16.42
C ILE A 111 -12.69 21.96 16.51
N LYS A 112 -13.29 22.66 15.56
CA LYS A 112 -14.73 22.92 15.53
C LYS A 112 -15.52 21.62 15.35
N GLN A 113 -15.07 20.70 14.51
CA GLN A 113 -15.77 19.41 14.29
C GLN A 113 -15.68 18.53 15.54
N ILE A 114 -14.48 18.35 16.11
CA ILE A 114 -14.23 17.52 17.29
C ILE A 114 -14.97 18.06 18.52
N SER A 115 -15.05 19.40 18.69
CA SER A 115 -15.73 20.02 19.83
C SER A 115 -17.23 19.72 19.92
N LYS A 116 -17.84 19.20 18.84
CA LYS A 116 -19.22 18.71 18.88
C LYS A 116 -19.37 17.43 19.73
N PHE A 117 -18.27 16.69 19.94
CA PHE A 117 -18.20 15.44 20.68
C PHE A 117 -17.50 15.61 22.03
N SER A 118 -16.30 16.21 22.03
CA SER A 118 -15.55 16.54 23.24
C SER A 118 -14.73 17.82 23.06
N LYS A 119 -14.90 18.77 24.00
CA LYS A 119 -14.06 19.99 24.04
C LYS A 119 -12.63 19.66 24.42
N LYS A 120 -12.44 18.69 25.32
CA LYS A 120 -11.12 18.23 25.76
C LYS A 120 -10.34 17.62 24.59
N ASP A 121 -10.99 16.80 23.77
CA ASP A 121 -10.37 16.22 22.60
C ASP A 121 -10.04 17.27 21.53
N ALA A 122 -10.92 18.28 21.37
CA ALA A 122 -10.67 19.39 20.45
C ALA A 122 -9.44 20.22 20.87
N GLU A 123 -9.16 20.34 22.16
CA GLU A 123 -7.93 20.97 22.70
C GLU A 123 -6.71 20.05 22.55
N ALA A 124 -6.87 18.73 22.71
CA ALA A 124 -5.79 17.76 22.64
C ALA A 124 -5.34 17.48 21.20
N TYR A 125 -6.27 17.49 20.23
CA TYR A 125 -6.03 17.05 18.86
C TYR A 125 -4.87 17.77 18.15
N PRO A 126 -4.72 19.12 18.22
CA PRO A 126 -3.57 19.80 17.62
C PRO A 126 -2.23 19.38 18.22
N HIS A 127 -2.19 18.98 19.50
CA HIS A 127 -0.98 18.49 20.16
C HIS A 127 -0.64 17.06 19.71
N TYR A 128 -1.67 16.23 19.51
CA TYR A 128 -1.53 14.91 18.94
C TYR A 128 -0.96 14.97 17.51
N GLU A 129 -1.52 15.81 16.63
CA GLU A 129 -0.99 16.02 15.27
C GLU A 129 0.46 16.51 15.30
N ALA A 130 0.78 17.48 16.16
CA ALA A 130 2.13 18.00 16.29
C ALA A 130 3.14 16.92 16.76
N MET A 131 2.73 16.04 17.67
CA MET A 131 3.55 14.92 18.14
C MET A 131 3.82 13.94 16.99
N LEU A 132 2.80 13.56 16.21
CA LEU A 132 2.97 12.68 15.06
C LEU A 132 3.89 13.31 14.00
N ASP A 133 3.74 14.61 13.74
CA ASP A 133 4.57 15.34 12.77
C ASP A 133 6.04 15.40 13.21
N GLU A 134 6.31 15.66 14.49
CA GLU A 134 7.69 15.63 15.04
C GLU A 134 8.35 14.24 14.87
N ILE A 135 7.58 13.17 15.08
CA ILE A 135 8.10 11.80 14.91
C ILE A 135 8.29 11.47 13.43
N ALA A 136 7.36 11.89 12.57
CA ALA A 136 7.46 11.68 11.13
C ALA A 136 8.73 12.31 10.54
N GLN A 137 9.09 13.53 10.96
CA GLN A 137 10.33 14.20 10.53
C GLN A 137 11.61 13.39 10.88
N VAL A 138 11.56 12.57 11.91
CA VAL A 138 12.67 11.70 12.30
C VAL A 138 12.65 10.38 11.52
N ILE A 139 11.46 9.81 11.29
CA ILE A 139 11.33 8.47 10.70
C ILE A 139 11.39 8.49 9.16
N GLU A 140 10.81 9.50 8.50
CA GLU A 140 10.80 9.57 7.04
C GLU A 140 12.19 9.42 6.39
N PRO A 141 13.27 10.06 6.88
CA PRO A 141 14.60 9.83 6.33
C PRO A 141 15.08 8.37 6.46
N VAL A 142 14.59 7.62 7.46
CA VAL A 142 14.95 6.21 7.67
C VAL A 142 14.37 5.34 6.57
N LEU A 143 13.21 5.70 6.01
CA LEU A 143 12.60 4.98 4.89
C LEU A 143 13.49 4.96 3.63
N LEU A 144 14.36 5.97 3.49
CA LEU A 144 15.31 6.12 2.38
C LEU A 144 16.71 5.57 2.71
N MET A 145 16.91 5.06 3.91
CA MET A 145 18.18 4.47 4.33
C MET A 145 18.12 2.95 4.19
N THR A 146 19.24 2.35 3.83
CA THR A 146 19.37 0.89 3.91
C THR A 146 19.40 0.48 5.37
N PRO A 147 18.52 -0.42 5.86
CA PRO A 147 18.54 -0.86 7.24
C PRO A 147 19.91 -1.49 7.59
N PRO A 148 20.44 -1.23 8.79
CA PRO A 148 21.69 -1.85 9.20
C PRO A 148 21.51 -3.35 9.39
N ASN A 149 22.52 -4.12 9.00
CA ASN A 149 22.57 -5.54 9.33
C ASN A 149 23.27 -5.72 10.69
N PRO A 150 22.55 -6.05 11.79
CA PRO A 150 23.16 -6.19 13.11
C PRO A 150 24.26 -7.27 13.18
N GLY A 151 24.17 -8.30 12.30
CA GLY A 151 25.16 -9.38 12.23
C GLY A 151 26.42 -9.06 11.40
N LYS A 152 26.39 -8.01 10.56
CA LYS A 152 27.48 -7.64 9.65
C LYS A 152 27.49 -6.12 9.44
N LEU A 153 27.69 -5.36 10.53
CA LEU A 153 27.76 -3.90 10.44
C LEU A 153 29.01 -3.46 9.65
N ALA A 154 28.80 -2.94 8.46
CA ALA A 154 29.86 -2.31 7.69
C ALA A 154 30.19 -0.93 8.29
N PHE A 155 31.48 -0.56 8.27
CA PHE A 155 31.93 0.72 8.85
C PHE A 155 31.20 1.94 8.25
N GLY A 156 30.91 1.92 6.95
CA GLY A 156 30.14 2.97 6.27
C GLY A 156 28.68 3.06 6.76
N GLU A 157 28.03 1.94 7.02
CA GLU A 157 26.68 1.89 7.58
C GLU A 157 26.66 2.46 9.00
N MET A 158 27.62 2.04 9.85
CA MET A 158 27.78 2.59 11.20
C MET A 158 27.95 4.10 11.22
N PHE A 159 28.76 4.63 10.31
CA PHE A 159 28.99 6.06 10.17
C PHE A 159 27.71 6.79 9.74
N GLN A 160 26.96 6.25 8.80
CA GLN A 160 25.72 6.84 8.29
C GLN A 160 24.64 6.89 9.37
N TYR A 161 24.46 5.77 10.11
CA TYR A 161 23.54 5.71 11.24
C TYR A 161 24.01 6.55 12.43
N GLY A 162 25.31 6.56 12.72
CA GLY A 162 25.89 7.43 13.74
C GLY A 162 25.63 8.91 13.48
N LYS A 163 25.82 9.35 12.23
CA LYS A 163 25.50 10.71 11.79
C LYS A 163 24.01 11.02 11.91
N PHE A 164 23.15 10.08 11.50
CA PHE A 164 21.70 10.20 11.63
C PHE A 164 21.28 10.35 13.09
N LEU A 165 21.73 9.45 13.97
CA LEU A 165 21.43 9.49 15.40
C LEU A 165 21.95 10.77 16.06
N TRP A 166 23.16 11.20 15.71
CA TRP A 166 23.73 12.45 16.23
C TRP A 166 22.91 13.69 15.82
N LYS A 167 22.54 13.76 14.53
CA LYS A 167 21.71 14.86 13.99
C LYS A 167 20.34 14.91 14.66
N ASN A 168 19.71 13.77 14.91
CA ASN A 168 18.36 13.68 15.45
C ASN A 168 18.32 13.46 16.97
N LYS A 169 19.49 13.47 17.66
CA LYS A 169 19.59 13.21 19.10
C LYS A 169 18.61 14.00 19.97
N PRO A 170 18.38 15.32 19.77
CA PRO A 170 17.43 16.08 20.57
C PRO A 170 16.00 15.54 20.44
N ASN A 171 15.54 15.30 19.21
CA ASN A 171 14.19 14.81 18.91
C ASN A 171 14.00 13.38 19.39
N LEU A 172 14.98 12.50 19.17
CA LEU A 172 14.97 11.13 19.66
C LEU A 172 14.91 11.08 21.18
N LYS A 173 15.70 11.90 21.88
CA LYS A 173 15.68 11.96 23.35
C LYS A 173 14.33 12.45 23.88
N LYS A 174 13.76 13.50 23.26
CA LYS A 174 12.46 14.06 23.62
C LYS A 174 11.34 13.03 23.44
N ASN A 175 11.33 12.32 22.31
CA ASN A 175 10.23 11.47 21.86
C ASN A 175 10.49 9.96 22.04
N TRP A 176 11.54 9.54 22.78
CA TRP A 176 11.92 8.13 22.87
C TRP A 176 10.80 7.21 23.38
N SER A 177 10.12 7.61 24.44
CA SER A 177 9.01 6.83 25.00
C SER A 177 7.86 6.70 24.00
N THR A 178 7.47 7.82 23.38
CA THR A 178 6.39 7.87 22.39
C THR A 178 6.74 7.05 21.14
N LEU A 179 7.99 7.17 20.66
CA LEU A 179 8.48 6.37 19.53
C LEU A 179 8.41 4.86 19.84
N THR A 180 8.83 4.45 21.04
CA THR A 180 8.76 3.04 21.45
C THR A 180 7.32 2.54 21.50
N ARG A 181 6.39 3.35 22.03
CA ARG A 181 4.96 3.02 22.09
C ARG A 181 4.34 2.96 20.70
N LEU A 182 4.66 3.92 19.82
CA LEU A 182 4.24 3.89 18.42
C LEU A 182 4.71 2.62 17.71
N MET A 183 5.95 2.21 17.93
CA MET A 183 6.51 1.04 17.26
C MET A 183 5.91 -0.27 17.75
N ALA A 184 5.66 -0.41 19.04
CA ALA A 184 5.31 -1.69 19.66
C ALA A 184 3.89 -1.72 20.27
N GLY A 185 3.28 -0.58 20.50
CA GLY A 185 1.98 -0.46 21.16
C GLY A 185 0.79 -0.73 20.27
N SER A 186 -0.39 -0.77 20.87
CA SER A 186 -1.66 -0.86 20.17
C SER A 186 -2.22 0.53 19.85
N ALA A 187 -3.07 0.59 18.83
CA ALA A 187 -3.76 1.84 18.48
C ALA A 187 -4.74 2.27 19.58
N ILE A 188 -5.42 1.33 20.23
CA ILE A 188 -6.36 1.64 21.33
C ILE A 188 -5.61 2.33 22.46
N ASP A 189 -4.51 1.74 22.95
CA ASP A 189 -3.75 2.30 24.07
C ASP A 189 -3.26 3.72 23.74
N MET A 190 -2.79 3.94 22.52
CA MET A 190 -2.34 5.23 22.09
C MET A 190 -3.46 6.26 22.01
N LEU A 191 -4.62 5.88 21.44
CA LEU A 191 -5.75 6.80 21.27
C LEU A 191 -6.42 7.11 22.63
N ASP A 192 -6.48 6.14 23.56
CA ASP A 192 -7.03 6.33 24.91
C ASP A 192 -6.14 7.27 25.78
N GLU A 193 -4.84 7.34 25.51
CA GLU A 193 -3.98 8.34 26.18
C GLU A 193 -4.33 9.79 25.79
N TRP A 194 -4.83 9.99 24.57
CA TRP A 194 -5.07 11.32 24.00
C TRP A 194 -6.52 11.77 24.08
N PHE A 195 -7.46 10.86 23.87
CA PHE A 195 -8.86 11.18 23.59
C PHE A 195 -9.83 10.42 24.47
N GLU A 196 -10.97 11.07 24.76
CA GLU A 196 -12.08 10.45 25.51
C GLU A 196 -13.29 10.12 24.65
N SER A 197 -13.51 10.86 23.53
CA SER A 197 -14.66 10.62 22.67
C SER A 197 -14.47 9.40 21.78
N GLU A 198 -15.47 8.54 21.80
CA GLU A 198 -15.49 7.31 20.99
C GLU A 198 -15.48 7.61 19.49
N GLU A 199 -16.18 8.67 19.09
CA GLU A 199 -16.30 9.06 17.69
C GLU A 199 -14.97 9.48 17.07
N LEU A 200 -14.14 10.22 17.80
CA LEU A 200 -12.81 10.59 17.33
C LEU A 200 -11.88 9.37 17.31
N LYS A 201 -11.87 8.58 18.40
CA LYS A 201 -11.00 7.40 18.51
C LYS A 201 -11.28 6.39 17.40
N VAL A 202 -12.54 6.06 17.13
CA VAL A 202 -12.87 5.09 16.08
C VAL A 202 -12.55 5.61 14.69
N THR A 203 -12.76 6.90 14.43
CA THR A 203 -12.38 7.52 13.15
C THR A 203 -10.88 7.38 12.88
N LEU A 204 -10.04 7.61 13.89
CA LEU A 204 -8.58 7.50 13.75
C LEU A 204 -8.11 6.04 13.75
N ALA A 205 -8.81 5.14 14.45
CA ALA A 205 -8.43 3.73 14.56
C ALA A 205 -8.54 2.95 13.25
N THR A 206 -9.32 3.41 12.26
CA THR A 206 -9.39 2.77 10.94
C THR A 206 -8.03 2.77 10.26
N ASP A 207 -7.27 3.88 10.33
CA ASP A 207 -5.91 3.97 9.79
C ASP A 207 -4.93 2.98 10.45
N ALA A 208 -5.24 2.49 11.64
CA ALA A 208 -4.40 1.54 12.37
C ALA A 208 -4.55 0.09 11.92
N VAL A 209 -5.64 -0.22 11.23
CA VAL A 209 -5.98 -1.60 10.84
C VAL A 209 -6.03 -1.79 9.32
N ILE A 210 -6.02 -0.71 8.55
CA ILE A 210 -6.15 -0.77 7.10
C ILE A 210 -5.05 -1.62 6.44
N GLY A 211 -5.45 -2.62 5.67
CA GLY A 211 -4.55 -3.50 4.94
C GLY A 211 -3.84 -4.56 5.79
N VAL A 212 -4.00 -4.58 7.11
CA VAL A 212 -3.39 -5.59 8.00
C VAL A 212 -4.45 -6.50 8.62
N ASN A 213 -4.13 -7.78 8.81
CA ASN A 213 -4.97 -8.69 9.57
C ASN A 213 -4.63 -8.59 11.06
N ALA A 214 -4.99 -7.46 11.67
CA ALA A 214 -4.78 -7.16 13.08
C ALA A 214 -5.93 -6.29 13.61
N GLY A 215 -6.35 -6.52 14.84
CA GLY A 215 -7.35 -5.68 15.50
C GLY A 215 -6.71 -4.45 16.15
N PRO A 216 -7.47 -3.41 16.50
CA PRO A 216 -6.95 -2.15 17.02
C PRO A 216 -6.23 -2.28 18.38
N ALA A 217 -6.46 -3.38 19.11
CA ALA A 217 -5.76 -3.74 20.35
C ALA A 217 -4.49 -4.58 20.11
N SER A 218 -4.19 -4.95 18.86
CA SER A 218 -2.99 -5.76 18.56
C SER A 218 -1.71 -4.93 18.64
N PRO A 219 -0.61 -5.49 19.18
CA PRO A 219 0.69 -4.83 19.19
C PRO A 219 1.14 -4.44 17.77
N GLY A 220 1.73 -3.25 17.63
CA GLY A 220 2.23 -2.72 16.35
C GLY A 220 1.18 -1.96 15.53
N THR A 221 -0.09 -1.98 15.90
CA THR A 221 -1.14 -1.22 15.17
C THR A 221 -1.00 0.29 15.33
N ALA A 222 -0.39 0.77 16.42
CA ALA A 222 -0.01 2.17 16.55
C ALA A 222 1.00 2.61 15.47
N TYR A 223 1.91 1.72 15.04
CA TYR A 223 2.81 2.00 13.92
C TYR A 223 2.07 2.06 12.59
N VAL A 224 1.10 1.18 12.36
CA VAL A 224 0.29 1.19 11.13
C VAL A 224 -0.47 2.51 11.00
N LEU A 225 -1.10 2.99 12.09
CA LEU A 225 -1.71 4.31 12.16
C LEU A 225 -0.72 5.41 11.79
N PHE A 226 0.45 5.42 12.43
CA PHE A 226 1.50 6.40 12.17
C PHE A 226 2.00 6.34 10.71
N HIS A 227 2.13 5.14 10.13
CA HIS A 227 2.55 4.94 8.74
C HIS A 227 1.63 5.69 7.76
N HIS A 228 0.33 5.68 8.01
CA HIS A 228 -0.65 6.34 7.14
C HIS A 228 -0.65 7.88 7.25
N VAL A 229 -0.14 8.44 8.35
CA VAL A 229 -0.01 9.90 8.51
C VAL A 229 1.30 10.48 7.95
N MET A 230 2.27 9.64 7.55
CA MET A 230 3.56 10.11 7.02
C MET A 230 3.50 10.65 5.59
N GLY A 231 2.44 10.40 4.84
CA GLY A 231 2.34 10.79 3.44
C GLY A 231 2.01 12.26 3.22
N GLU A 232 2.14 12.72 1.98
CA GLU A 232 1.77 14.07 1.57
C GLU A 232 1.04 14.10 0.22
N CYS A 233 0.21 15.11 0.03
CA CYS A 233 -0.36 15.44 -1.27
C CYS A 233 -0.05 16.90 -1.60
N ASN A 234 0.68 17.10 -2.71
CA ASN A 234 1.08 18.43 -3.20
C ASN A 234 1.79 19.30 -2.12
N GLY A 235 2.60 18.67 -1.27
CA GLY A 235 3.37 19.34 -0.21
C GLY A 235 2.60 19.55 1.10
N VAL A 236 1.37 19.04 1.21
CA VAL A 236 0.59 19.10 2.47
C VAL A 236 0.60 17.71 3.11
N ARG A 237 1.30 17.60 4.26
CA ARG A 237 1.42 16.35 5.02
C ARG A 237 0.08 15.89 5.58
N GLY A 238 -0.10 14.56 5.66
CA GLY A 238 -1.31 13.92 6.15
C GLY A 238 -2.50 14.01 5.21
N VAL A 239 -2.36 14.67 4.06
CA VAL A 239 -3.40 14.74 3.04
C VAL A 239 -3.20 13.62 2.02
N TRP A 240 -4.26 12.89 1.77
CA TRP A 240 -4.33 11.88 0.71
C TRP A 240 -5.01 12.46 -0.54
N GLY A 241 -4.62 11.97 -1.70
CA GLY A 241 -5.18 12.41 -2.98
C GLY A 241 -5.65 11.24 -3.84
N TYR A 242 -6.46 11.57 -4.84
CA TYR A 242 -6.71 10.69 -5.97
C TYR A 242 -5.70 10.98 -7.07
N MET A 243 -5.29 9.94 -7.78
CA MET A 243 -4.60 10.12 -9.05
C MET A 243 -5.65 10.44 -10.13
N LYS A 244 -5.46 11.49 -10.88
CA LYS A 244 -6.38 11.88 -11.98
C LYS A 244 -6.41 10.77 -13.03
N GLY A 245 -7.60 10.26 -13.32
CA GLY A 245 -7.81 9.09 -14.19
C GLY A 245 -7.63 7.74 -13.47
N GLY A 246 -7.53 7.72 -12.13
CA GLY A 246 -7.36 6.53 -11.28
C GLY A 246 -5.90 6.18 -11.00
N MET A 247 -5.67 5.23 -10.09
CA MET A 247 -4.34 4.89 -9.57
C MET A 247 -3.35 4.41 -10.64
N GLY A 248 -3.85 3.81 -11.72
CA GLY A 248 -3.01 3.43 -12.85
C GLY A 248 -2.29 4.60 -13.52
N ALA A 249 -2.78 5.83 -13.38
CA ALA A 249 -2.10 7.02 -13.91
C ALA A 249 -0.73 7.23 -13.26
N LEU A 250 -0.56 6.89 -11.98
CA LEU A 250 0.74 6.87 -11.32
C LEU A 250 1.70 5.90 -12.01
N SER A 251 1.31 4.65 -12.16
CA SER A 251 2.16 3.62 -12.77
C SER A 251 2.44 3.89 -14.25
N ASN A 252 1.44 4.38 -14.97
CA ASN A 252 1.57 4.76 -16.37
C ASN A 252 2.52 5.96 -16.55
N SER A 253 2.52 6.93 -15.63
CA SER A 253 3.48 8.05 -15.67
C SER A 253 4.91 7.58 -15.48
N ILE A 254 5.15 6.61 -14.58
CA ILE A 254 6.48 6.02 -14.39
C ILE A 254 6.89 5.21 -15.63
N ALA A 255 5.98 4.37 -16.16
CA ALA A 255 6.24 3.58 -17.36
C ALA A 255 6.53 4.45 -18.59
N SER A 256 5.79 5.56 -18.75
CA SER A 256 6.03 6.54 -19.81
C SER A 256 7.42 7.19 -19.68
N SER A 257 7.80 7.59 -18.47
CA SER A 257 9.14 8.12 -18.18
C SER A 257 10.22 7.06 -18.48
N CYS A 258 10.02 5.81 -18.09
CA CYS A 258 10.92 4.69 -18.38
C CYS A 258 11.09 4.50 -19.91
N LYS A 259 9.99 4.45 -20.65
CA LYS A 259 10.03 4.31 -22.12
C LYS A 259 10.75 5.46 -22.79
N ALA A 260 10.57 6.70 -22.32
CA ALA A 260 11.30 7.88 -22.82
C ALA A 260 12.81 7.79 -22.57
N MET A 261 13.26 7.01 -21.59
CA MET A 261 14.66 6.71 -21.29
C MET A 261 15.17 5.42 -21.94
N GLY A 262 14.37 4.77 -22.82
CA GLY A 262 14.77 3.57 -23.56
C GLY A 262 14.61 2.25 -22.79
N VAL A 263 13.75 2.19 -21.77
CA VAL A 263 13.41 0.93 -21.08
C VAL A 263 12.44 0.12 -21.94
N ASP A 264 12.77 -1.14 -22.19
CA ASP A 264 11.88 -2.11 -22.82
C ASP A 264 10.91 -2.67 -21.77
N ILE A 265 9.60 -2.52 -21.97
CA ILE A 265 8.56 -3.04 -21.07
C ILE A 265 7.74 -4.07 -21.82
N PHE A 266 7.84 -5.33 -21.40
CA PHE A 266 7.11 -6.47 -21.96
C PHE A 266 5.98 -6.83 -21.02
N THR A 267 4.74 -6.54 -21.42
CA THR A 267 3.51 -7.02 -20.77
C THR A 267 3.08 -8.36 -21.36
N SER A 268 2.17 -9.09 -20.70
CA SER A 268 1.79 -10.47 -21.07
C SER A 268 3.01 -11.39 -21.27
N SER A 269 4.05 -11.15 -20.48
CA SER A 269 5.38 -11.78 -20.59
C SER A 269 5.86 -12.23 -19.22
N GLY A 270 5.07 -13.10 -18.57
CA GLY A 270 5.39 -13.67 -17.27
C GLY A 270 6.74 -14.39 -17.28
N VAL A 271 7.54 -14.21 -16.22
CA VAL A 271 8.76 -14.97 -16.01
C VAL A 271 8.38 -16.33 -15.41
N ALA A 272 8.80 -17.41 -16.08
CA ALA A 272 8.62 -18.77 -15.61
C ALA A 272 9.80 -19.24 -14.75
N LYS A 273 11.03 -18.76 -15.06
CA LYS A 273 12.22 -19.22 -14.36
C LYS A 273 13.33 -18.16 -14.38
N ILE A 274 14.07 -18.09 -13.29
CA ILE A 274 15.34 -17.37 -13.17
C ILE A 274 16.47 -18.35 -13.42
N ASN A 275 17.32 -18.05 -14.41
CA ASN A 275 18.50 -18.84 -14.72
C ASN A 275 19.65 -18.49 -13.76
N VAL A 276 20.17 -19.49 -13.05
CA VAL A 276 21.28 -19.34 -12.10
C VAL A 276 22.47 -20.19 -12.54
N LYS A 277 23.67 -19.62 -12.44
CA LYS A 277 24.93 -20.34 -12.65
C LYS A 277 26.02 -19.80 -11.74
N ASP A 278 26.74 -20.67 -11.09
CA ASP A 278 27.88 -20.35 -10.19
C ASP A 278 27.51 -19.27 -9.13
N GLY A 279 26.31 -19.39 -8.53
CA GLY A 279 25.78 -18.46 -7.52
C GLY A 279 25.48 -17.06 -8.06
N ARG A 280 25.20 -16.92 -9.37
CA ARG A 280 24.81 -15.67 -10.04
C ARG A 280 23.55 -15.86 -10.88
N ALA A 281 22.67 -14.88 -10.84
CA ALA A 281 21.57 -14.79 -11.81
C ALA A 281 22.14 -14.46 -13.19
N GLN A 282 21.79 -15.24 -14.20
CA GLN A 282 22.23 -15.05 -15.59
C GLN A 282 21.16 -14.37 -16.44
N GLY A 283 19.90 -14.48 -16.06
CA GLY A 283 18.78 -13.97 -16.82
C GLY A 283 17.47 -14.66 -16.45
N VAL A 284 16.50 -14.58 -17.33
CA VAL A 284 15.15 -15.12 -17.12
C VAL A 284 14.67 -15.89 -18.34
N VAL A 285 13.82 -16.90 -18.09
CA VAL A 285 13.02 -17.56 -19.12
C VAL A 285 11.57 -17.14 -18.92
N THR A 286 10.92 -16.67 -19.98
CA THR A 286 9.49 -16.31 -19.95
C THR A 286 8.59 -17.54 -20.01
N GLU A 287 7.31 -17.36 -19.67
CA GLU A 287 6.29 -18.43 -19.83
C GLU A 287 6.12 -18.89 -21.30
N ALA A 288 6.47 -18.03 -22.27
CA ALA A 288 6.52 -18.36 -23.70
C ALA A 288 7.78 -19.17 -24.10
N GLY A 289 8.75 -19.33 -23.19
CA GLY A 289 10.00 -20.05 -23.41
C GLY A 289 11.12 -19.22 -24.00
N ASP A 290 10.96 -17.90 -24.05
CA ASP A 290 12.03 -16.98 -24.48
C ASP A 290 13.04 -16.79 -23.36
N ASP A 291 14.33 -16.81 -23.71
CA ASP A 291 15.46 -16.72 -22.78
C ASP A 291 16.18 -15.38 -22.94
N TYR A 292 16.34 -14.61 -21.87
CA TYR A 292 16.97 -13.29 -21.85
C TYR A 292 18.12 -13.25 -20.85
N GLU A 293 19.27 -12.74 -21.28
CA GLU A 293 20.47 -12.59 -20.44
C GLU A 293 20.55 -11.19 -19.80
N CYS A 294 21.07 -11.11 -18.57
CA CYS A 294 21.32 -9.83 -17.92
C CYS A 294 22.62 -9.80 -17.10
N GLY A 295 23.12 -8.59 -16.89
CA GLY A 295 24.21 -8.32 -15.95
C GLY A 295 23.71 -8.30 -14.50
N VAL A 296 22.52 -7.73 -14.28
CA VAL A 296 21.85 -7.58 -12.97
C VAL A 296 20.39 -8.01 -13.10
N LEU A 297 19.88 -8.68 -12.08
CA LEU A 297 18.46 -9.04 -11.95
C LEU A 297 17.85 -8.38 -10.72
N ALA A 298 16.71 -7.72 -10.85
CA ALA A 298 15.91 -7.27 -9.71
C ALA A 298 14.49 -7.80 -9.80
N THR A 299 13.89 -8.16 -8.65
CA THR A 299 12.53 -8.68 -8.60
C THR A 299 11.62 -7.76 -7.81
N GLY A 300 10.48 -7.40 -8.41
CA GLY A 300 9.37 -6.71 -7.77
C GLY A 300 8.30 -7.67 -7.25
N ALA A 301 8.37 -8.95 -7.60
CA ALA A 301 7.50 -10.00 -7.05
C ALA A 301 7.84 -10.26 -5.58
N ASP A 302 6.89 -10.80 -4.82
CA ASP A 302 7.15 -11.14 -3.42
C ASP A 302 8.17 -12.28 -3.28
N CYS A 303 8.72 -12.43 -2.07
CA CYS A 303 9.78 -13.39 -1.81
C CYS A 303 9.32 -14.84 -1.97
N ASN A 304 8.07 -15.16 -1.64
CA ASN A 304 7.56 -16.51 -1.84
C ASN A 304 7.54 -16.85 -3.34
N ILE A 305 6.97 -15.99 -4.17
CA ILE A 305 6.96 -16.21 -5.63
C ILE A 305 8.39 -16.29 -6.16
N THR A 306 9.22 -15.32 -5.81
CA THR A 306 10.58 -15.23 -6.34
C THR A 306 11.40 -16.47 -6.02
N PHE A 307 11.46 -16.88 -4.74
CA PHE A 307 12.41 -17.90 -4.28
C PHE A 307 11.84 -19.31 -4.21
N THR A 308 10.50 -19.48 -4.28
CA THR A 308 9.89 -20.81 -4.23
C THR A 308 9.24 -21.24 -5.54
N LYS A 309 8.91 -20.29 -6.43
CA LYS A 309 8.24 -20.60 -7.71
C LYS A 309 9.12 -20.32 -8.93
N LEU A 310 9.95 -19.25 -8.90
CA LEU A 310 10.78 -18.87 -10.06
C LEU A 310 12.21 -19.41 -10.02
N MET A 311 12.64 -20.03 -8.93
CA MET A 311 14.00 -20.54 -8.74
C MET A 311 14.01 -22.01 -8.34
N ASP A 312 15.11 -22.69 -8.67
CA ASP A 312 15.39 -24.02 -8.12
C ASP A 312 15.87 -23.86 -6.67
N LYS A 313 15.31 -24.67 -5.76
CA LYS A 313 15.70 -24.67 -4.35
C LYS A 313 17.19 -24.92 -4.13
N ASN A 314 17.85 -25.66 -5.03
CA ASN A 314 19.28 -25.97 -4.94
C ASN A 314 20.19 -24.75 -5.25
N ASP A 315 19.62 -23.68 -5.81
CA ASP A 315 20.34 -22.45 -6.09
C ASP A 315 20.46 -21.51 -4.87
N LEU A 316 19.78 -21.87 -3.77
CA LEU A 316 19.66 -21.02 -2.58
C LEU A 316 20.17 -21.76 -1.32
N PRO A 317 20.75 -21.03 -0.34
CA PRO A 317 21.04 -21.61 0.98
C PRO A 317 19.76 -22.06 1.69
N ASP A 318 19.84 -23.22 2.35
CA ASP A 318 18.67 -23.81 3.03
C ASP A 318 18.12 -22.92 4.15
N ASP A 319 18.99 -22.26 4.91
CA ASP A 319 18.61 -21.34 6.00
C ASP A 319 17.84 -20.13 5.44
N PHE A 320 18.31 -19.53 4.35
CA PHE A 320 17.61 -18.44 3.67
C PHE A 320 16.22 -18.88 3.18
N LEU A 321 16.13 -20.05 2.56
CA LEU A 321 14.86 -20.55 2.04
C LEU A 321 13.87 -20.89 3.17
N GLN A 322 14.36 -21.37 4.31
CA GLN A 322 13.55 -21.58 5.51
C GLN A 322 12.99 -20.24 6.04
N ASP A 323 13.82 -19.20 6.09
CA ASP A 323 13.38 -17.88 6.55
C ASP A 323 12.36 -17.26 5.60
N VAL A 324 12.54 -17.40 4.27
CA VAL A 324 11.55 -16.99 3.27
C VAL A 324 10.20 -17.67 3.48
N LYS A 325 10.20 -18.99 3.78
CA LYS A 325 8.96 -19.74 4.06
C LYS A 325 8.26 -19.35 5.37
N ARG A 326 8.98 -18.67 6.28
CA ARG A 326 8.41 -18.14 7.55
C ARG A 326 7.78 -16.77 7.39
N ILE A 327 7.99 -16.10 6.26
CA ILE A 327 7.32 -14.81 6.00
C ILE A 327 5.81 -15.02 6.11
N ASN A 328 5.18 -14.23 6.97
CA ASN A 328 3.75 -14.27 7.14
C ASN A 328 3.07 -13.38 6.08
N TYR A 329 2.28 -14.00 5.21
CA TYR A 329 1.48 -13.34 4.18
C TYR A 329 0.00 -13.24 4.55
N ASP A 330 -0.32 -13.39 5.81
CA ASP A 330 -1.68 -13.29 6.33
C ASP A 330 -2.38 -11.99 5.87
N SER A 331 -3.56 -12.11 5.30
CA SER A 331 -4.36 -11.00 4.75
C SER A 331 -5.84 -11.19 5.09
N ALA A 332 -6.52 -10.07 5.27
CA ALA A 332 -7.95 -10.06 5.49
C ALA A 332 -8.64 -8.84 4.84
N SER A 333 -8.05 -8.32 3.78
CA SER A 333 -8.60 -7.17 3.05
C SER A 333 -9.40 -7.62 1.83
N VAL A 334 -10.59 -7.08 1.67
CA VAL A 334 -11.45 -7.28 0.49
C VAL A 334 -11.64 -5.94 -0.20
N LYS A 335 -11.50 -5.91 -1.51
CA LYS A 335 -11.76 -4.72 -2.30
C LYS A 335 -13.10 -4.84 -3.00
N ILE A 336 -13.97 -3.84 -2.83
CA ILE A 336 -15.25 -3.76 -3.52
C ILE A 336 -15.30 -2.46 -4.32
N ASN A 337 -15.69 -2.55 -5.58
CA ASN A 337 -15.88 -1.41 -6.46
C ASN A 337 -17.33 -1.40 -6.94
N LEU A 338 -17.98 -0.24 -6.84
CA LEU A 338 -19.39 -0.07 -7.18
C LEU A 338 -19.55 1.07 -8.19
N ALA A 339 -20.24 0.80 -9.30
CA ALA A 339 -20.74 1.83 -10.19
C ALA A 339 -22.14 2.26 -9.71
N LEU A 340 -22.34 3.56 -9.51
CA LEU A 340 -23.55 4.10 -8.93
C LEU A 340 -24.30 5.00 -9.91
N ALA A 341 -25.63 4.95 -9.90
CA ALA A 341 -26.50 5.81 -10.66
C ALA A 341 -26.52 7.25 -10.13
N GLU A 342 -26.36 7.41 -8.83
CA GLU A 342 -26.35 8.68 -8.09
C GLU A 342 -25.42 8.60 -6.87
N LEU A 343 -25.08 9.74 -6.26
CA LEU A 343 -24.28 9.78 -5.03
C LEU A 343 -25.09 9.26 -3.81
N PRO A 344 -24.40 8.68 -2.81
CA PRO A 344 -25.05 8.24 -1.56
C PRO A 344 -25.71 9.43 -0.83
N ASN A 345 -26.97 9.28 -0.50
CA ASN A 345 -27.75 10.22 0.32
C ASN A 345 -27.62 9.84 1.79
N PHE A 346 -26.60 10.33 2.46
CA PHE A 346 -26.32 9.99 3.86
C PHE A 346 -27.36 10.59 4.79
N LYS A 347 -27.90 9.78 5.73
CA LYS A 347 -28.81 10.25 6.79
C LYS A 347 -28.21 11.38 7.61
N ALA A 348 -26.89 11.30 7.87
CA ALA A 348 -26.15 12.32 8.62
C ALA A 348 -25.97 13.66 7.86
N CYS A 349 -26.00 13.61 6.54
CA CYS A 349 -25.84 14.77 5.64
C CYS A 349 -26.67 14.54 4.37
N PRO A 350 -28.00 14.82 4.40
CA PRO A 350 -28.89 14.55 3.30
C PRO A 350 -28.57 15.36 2.02
N GLY A 351 -28.70 14.70 0.86
CA GLY A 351 -28.49 15.26 -0.46
C GLY A 351 -27.67 14.33 -1.35
N THR A 352 -27.92 14.41 -2.66
CA THR A 352 -27.20 13.63 -3.70
C THR A 352 -26.31 14.49 -4.57
N GLU A 353 -26.22 15.79 -4.29
CA GLU A 353 -25.30 16.71 -4.93
C GLU A 353 -23.88 16.55 -4.38
N ILE A 354 -22.86 16.80 -5.22
CA ILE A 354 -21.46 16.76 -4.78
C ILE A 354 -21.25 17.72 -3.61
N SER A 355 -20.75 17.20 -2.50
CA SER A 355 -20.63 17.92 -1.24
C SER A 355 -19.35 17.50 -0.51
N PRO A 356 -18.87 18.27 0.47
CA PRO A 356 -17.61 17.98 1.16
C PRO A 356 -17.49 16.55 1.72
N TRP A 357 -18.56 15.94 2.18
CA TRP A 357 -18.58 14.58 2.71
C TRP A 357 -18.42 13.48 1.63
N HIS A 358 -18.43 13.84 0.35
CA HIS A 358 -18.13 12.93 -0.77
C HIS A 358 -16.65 12.97 -1.20
N HIS A 359 -15.84 13.91 -0.67
CA HIS A 359 -14.46 14.13 -1.12
C HIS A 359 -13.46 13.19 -0.44
N GLY A 360 -13.63 12.96 0.87
CA GLY A 360 -12.70 12.19 1.70
C GLY A 360 -13.00 10.70 1.76
N THR A 361 -12.30 10.01 2.65
CA THR A 361 -12.63 8.64 3.02
C THR A 361 -13.88 8.65 3.89
N ILE A 362 -14.84 7.82 3.55
CA ILE A 362 -16.06 7.58 4.31
C ILE A 362 -15.80 6.37 5.20
N HIS A 363 -15.83 6.56 6.52
CA HIS A 363 -15.57 5.50 7.49
C HIS A 363 -16.88 4.93 8.06
N ILE A 364 -17.15 3.67 7.78
CA ILE A 364 -18.27 2.94 8.38
C ILE A 364 -17.70 2.02 9.47
N SER A 365 -17.62 2.58 10.66
CA SER A 365 -17.18 1.96 11.91
C SER A 365 -17.74 2.76 13.09
N PRO A 366 -18.94 2.45 13.58
CA PRO A 366 -19.68 3.33 14.50
C PRO A 366 -19.04 3.49 15.89
N ASN A 367 -18.23 2.52 16.33
CA ASN A 367 -17.52 2.54 17.60
C ASN A 367 -16.36 1.53 17.60
N MET A 368 -15.49 1.59 18.61
CA MET A 368 -14.31 0.73 18.72
C MET A 368 -14.67 -0.75 18.89
N GLN A 369 -15.75 -1.06 19.61
CA GLN A 369 -16.20 -2.45 19.78
C GLN A 369 -16.58 -3.10 18.44
N TYR A 370 -17.19 -2.33 17.53
CA TYR A 370 -17.49 -2.79 16.17
C TYR A 370 -16.20 -3.23 15.42
N VAL A 371 -15.12 -2.46 15.56
CA VAL A 371 -13.82 -2.79 14.95
C VAL A 371 -13.22 -4.06 15.57
N ILE A 372 -13.33 -4.20 16.89
CA ILE A 372 -12.87 -5.39 17.63
C ILE A 372 -13.65 -6.63 17.19
N ASP A 373 -14.98 -6.54 17.11
CA ASP A 373 -15.85 -7.65 16.73
C ASP A 373 -15.63 -8.08 15.26
N ALA A 374 -15.42 -7.10 14.37
CA ALA A 374 -15.05 -7.38 12.98
C ALA A 374 -13.76 -8.19 12.88
N TYR A 375 -12.75 -7.84 13.66
CA TYR A 375 -11.50 -8.59 13.72
C TYR A 375 -11.66 -9.97 14.36
N ALA A 376 -12.51 -10.10 15.39
CA ALA A 376 -12.78 -11.39 16.04
C ALA A 376 -13.36 -12.43 15.05
N ASP A 377 -14.22 -11.99 14.12
CA ASP A 377 -14.73 -12.86 13.04
C ASP A 377 -13.59 -13.36 12.14
N SER A 378 -12.62 -12.49 11.77
CA SER A 378 -11.44 -12.88 10.98
C SER A 378 -10.58 -13.91 11.70
N VAL A 379 -10.32 -13.71 13.00
CA VAL A 379 -9.58 -14.67 13.84
C VAL A 379 -10.30 -16.03 13.90
N ALA A 380 -11.63 -16.02 13.88
CA ALA A 380 -12.45 -17.22 13.80
C ALA A 380 -12.45 -17.88 12.40
N GLY A 381 -11.80 -17.26 11.41
CA GLY A 381 -11.68 -17.80 10.03
C GLY A 381 -12.95 -17.62 9.20
N ARG A 382 -13.69 -16.53 9.40
CA ARG A 382 -14.88 -16.20 8.61
C ARG A 382 -14.87 -14.73 8.19
N PRO A 383 -15.51 -14.37 7.07
CA PRO A 383 -15.74 -12.97 6.72
C PRO A 383 -16.52 -12.27 7.83
N SER A 384 -16.16 -11.04 8.15
CA SER A 384 -16.82 -10.27 9.21
C SER A 384 -18.30 -10.06 8.91
N ARG A 385 -19.16 -10.36 9.88
CA ARG A 385 -20.60 -10.13 9.79
C ARG A 385 -20.94 -8.63 9.81
N SER A 386 -20.07 -7.84 10.40
CA SER A 386 -20.14 -6.39 10.47
C SER A 386 -18.78 -5.81 10.09
N PRO A 387 -18.41 -5.83 8.78
CA PRO A 387 -17.10 -5.40 8.35
C PRO A 387 -16.92 -3.89 8.48
N ILE A 388 -15.70 -3.47 8.77
CA ILE A 388 -15.24 -2.09 8.62
C ILE A 388 -15.22 -1.77 7.12
N ILE A 389 -15.78 -0.62 6.73
CA ILE A 389 -15.79 -0.18 5.34
C ILE A 389 -15.17 1.21 5.26
N GLU A 390 -14.06 1.31 4.54
CA GLU A 390 -13.54 2.58 4.07
C GLU A 390 -13.94 2.78 2.62
N ALA A 391 -14.84 3.72 2.37
CA ALA A 391 -15.33 4.01 1.04
C ALA A 391 -14.81 5.36 0.53
N THR A 392 -14.60 5.46 -0.78
CA THR A 392 -14.21 6.70 -1.45
C THR A 392 -15.04 6.89 -2.72
N LEU A 393 -15.28 8.13 -3.10
CA LEU A 393 -16.05 8.53 -4.27
C LEU A 393 -15.16 9.35 -5.22
N PRO A 394 -14.18 8.74 -5.92
CA PRO A 394 -13.24 9.49 -6.73
C PRO A 394 -13.91 10.32 -7.82
N SER A 395 -15.04 9.88 -8.36
CA SER A 395 -15.84 10.64 -9.36
C SER A 395 -16.41 11.96 -8.84
N ALA A 396 -16.46 12.17 -7.52
CA ALA A 396 -16.87 13.46 -6.96
C ALA A 396 -15.82 14.56 -7.17
N LEU A 397 -14.54 14.19 -7.36
CA LEU A 397 -13.43 15.13 -7.61
C LEU A 397 -12.83 14.97 -9.01
N ASP A 398 -12.91 13.78 -9.58
CA ASP A 398 -12.43 13.46 -10.94
C ASP A 398 -13.56 12.85 -11.78
N PRO A 399 -14.29 13.68 -12.54
CA PRO A 399 -15.38 13.18 -13.37
C PRO A 399 -14.92 12.27 -14.52
N SER A 400 -13.60 12.19 -14.79
CA SER A 400 -13.07 11.35 -15.89
C SER A 400 -13.10 9.85 -15.59
N VAL A 401 -13.42 9.44 -14.35
CA VAL A 401 -13.42 8.02 -13.94
C VAL A 401 -14.79 7.34 -14.01
N ALA A 402 -15.84 8.08 -14.35
CA ALA A 402 -17.20 7.55 -14.53
C ALA A 402 -17.90 8.26 -15.67
N PRO A 403 -18.95 7.66 -16.29
CA PRO A 403 -19.80 8.35 -17.25
C PRO A 403 -20.50 9.57 -16.63
N GLU A 404 -20.90 10.54 -17.47
CA GLU A 404 -21.62 11.73 -17.04
C GLU A 404 -22.89 11.38 -16.23
N GLY A 405 -23.05 12.02 -15.07
CA GLY A 405 -24.16 11.78 -14.15
C GLY A 405 -24.11 10.42 -13.43
N LYS A 406 -23.01 9.68 -13.55
CA LYS A 406 -22.75 8.44 -12.83
C LYS A 406 -21.55 8.58 -11.90
N HIS A 407 -21.45 7.67 -10.95
CA HIS A 407 -20.42 7.74 -9.93
C HIS A 407 -19.71 6.40 -9.73
N LEU A 408 -18.51 6.48 -9.20
CA LEU A 408 -17.70 5.33 -8.82
C LEU A 408 -17.44 5.41 -7.32
N MET A 409 -17.72 4.30 -6.62
CA MET A 409 -17.35 4.10 -5.22
C MET A 409 -16.34 2.97 -5.11
N ASN A 410 -15.21 3.23 -4.46
CA ASN A 410 -14.25 2.21 -4.10
C ASN A 410 -14.37 1.94 -2.60
N CYS A 411 -14.58 0.69 -2.19
CA CYS A 411 -14.61 0.28 -0.80
C CYS A 411 -13.42 -0.63 -0.50
N PHE A 412 -12.68 -0.29 0.55
CA PHE A 412 -11.71 -1.16 1.17
C PHE A 412 -12.36 -1.73 2.43
N VAL A 413 -12.49 -3.05 2.49
CA VAL A 413 -13.36 -3.71 3.46
C VAL A 413 -12.56 -4.69 4.30
N GLN A 414 -12.73 -4.66 5.60
CA GLN A 414 -12.11 -5.56 6.56
C GLN A 414 -13.11 -6.01 7.64
N TYR A 415 -13.12 -7.31 7.96
CA TYR A 415 -12.13 -8.29 7.55
C TYR A 415 -12.77 -9.38 6.69
N GLY A 416 -12.03 -9.82 5.68
CA GLY A 416 -12.32 -11.03 4.93
C GLY A 416 -11.03 -11.84 4.80
N PRO A 417 -10.77 -12.82 5.73
CA PRO A 417 -9.49 -13.53 5.77
C PRO A 417 -9.28 -14.40 4.53
N TYR A 418 -8.01 -14.62 4.16
CA TYR A 418 -7.63 -15.50 3.06
C TYR A 418 -8.11 -16.93 3.30
N ASP A 419 -7.75 -17.49 4.47
CA ASP A 419 -8.15 -18.83 4.89
C ASP A 419 -9.47 -18.80 5.64
N LEU A 420 -10.52 -19.38 5.05
CA LEU A 420 -11.81 -19.59 5.70
C LEU A 420 -11.84 -20.94 6.39
N ARG A 421 -12.52 -21.04 7.53
CA ARG A 421 -12.68 -22.25 8.34
C ARG A 421 -14.09 -22.80 8.27
N ASP A 422 -14.32 -23.91 8.95
CA ASP A 422 -15.63 -24.55 9.10
C ASP A 422 -16.31 -24.92 7.77
N GLY A 423 -15.51 -25.26 6.75
CA GLY A 423 -15.98 -25.61 5.42
C GLY A 423 -16.47 -24.44 4.57
N LEU A 424 -16.24 -23.20 5.00
CA LEU A 424 -16.53 -22.01 4.20
C LEU A 424 -15.52 -21.87 3.05
N SER A 425 -15.97 -21.35 1.92
CA SER A 425 -15.13 -21.01 0.77
C SER A 425 -15.47 -19.62 0.25
N TRP A 426 -14.48 -18.93 -0.35
CA TRP A 426 -14.76 -17.65 -0.99
C TRP A 426 -15.68 -17.78 -2.20
N ASP A 427 -15.75 -18.93 -2.85
CA ASP A 427 -16.71 -19.18 -3.95
C ASP A 427 -18.16 -19.06 -3.45
N ASP A 428 -18.44 -19.53 -2.22
CA ASP A 428 -19.77 -19.49 -1.62
C ASP A 428 -20.05 -18.18 -0.85
N GLU A 429 -19.01 -17.56 -0.27
CA GLU A 429 -19.16 -16.40 0.62
C GLU A 429 -19.04 -15.05 -0.11
N LYS A 430 -18.40 -15.00 -1.27
CA LYS A 430 -18.10 -13.78 -2.05
C LYS A 430 -19.35 -12.92 -2.30
N GLY A 431 -20.41 -13.54 -2.83
CA GLY A 431 -21.67 -12.85 -3.11
C GLY A 431 -22.42 -12.41 -1.85
N LYS A 432 -22.39 -13.23 -0.79
CA LYS A 432 -23.02 -12.91 0.49
C LYS A 432 -22.32 -11.73 1.17
N PHE A 433 -20.99 -11.72 1.15
CA PHE A 433 -20.20 -10.64 1.73
C PHE A 433 -20.39 -9.32 0.98
N LEU A 434 -20.42 -9.35 -0.36
CA LEU A 434 -20.75 -8.18 -1.18
C LEU A 434 -22.11 -7.59 -0.81
N ASN A 435 -23.16 -8.45 -0.76
CA ASN A 435 -24.51 -8.02 -0.39
C ASN A 435 -24.54 -7.43 1.01
N ARG A 436 -23.85 -8.05 1.96
CA ARG A 436 -23.76 -7.55 3.35
C ARG A 436 -23.14 -6.16 3.42
N VAL A 437 -22.09 -5.89 2.65
CA VAL A 437 -21.46 -4.56 2.57
C VAL A 437 -22.43 -3.53 1.99
N ILE A 438 -23.16 -3.87 0.93
CA ILE A 438 -24.17 -2.97 0.33
C ILE A 438 -25.32 -2.71 1.31
N GLU A 439 -25.77 -3.71 2.06
CA GLU A 439 -26.79 -3.56 3.13
C GLU A 439 -26.32 -2.59 4.21
N ILE A 440 -25.08 -2.77 4.72
CA ILE A 440 -24.52 -1.89 5.74
C ILE A 440 -24.42 -0.45 5.22
N LEU A 441 -23.91 -0.25 3.99
CA LEU A 441 -23.87 1.07 3.38
C LEU A 441 -25.29 1.69 3.27
N GLY A 442 -26.30 0.87 2.97
CA GLY A 442 -27.72 1.28 2.94
C GLY A 442 -28.28 1.70 4.30
N GLU A 443 -27.74 1.21 5.42
CA GLU A 443 -28.11 1.66 6.75
C GLU A 443 -27.76 3.14 6.96
N TYR A 444 -26.66 3.63 6.34
CA TYR A 444 -26.20 5.03 6.40
C TYR A 444 -26.71 5.89 5.24
N ALA A 445 -26.86 5.30 4.05
CA ALA A 445 -27.33 5.95 2.83
C ALA A 445 -28.43 5.11 2.16
N PRO A 446 -29.72 5.30 2.51
CA PRO A 446 -30.81 4.41 2.09
C PRO A 446 -31.02 4.26 0.58
N ASN A 447 -30.58 5.24 -0.22
CA ASN A 447 -30.67 5.18 -1.69
C ASN A 447 -29.57 4.30 -2.31
N LEU A 448 -28.47 4.03 -1.59
CA LEU A 448 -27.28 3.39 -2.15
C LEU A 448 -27.58 1.99 -2.72
N PRO A 449 -28.28 1.07 -2.02
CA PRO A 449 -28.54 -0.25 -2.58
C PRO A 449 -29.30 -0.22 -3.90
N GLY A 450 -30.23 0.70 -4.06
CA GLY A 450 -31.00 0.91 -5.29
C GLY A 450 -30.23 1.65 -6.38
N SER A 451 -29.13 2.31 -6.05
CA SER A 451 -28.30 3.07 -7.00
C SER A 451 -27.15 2.25 -7.62
N VAL A 452 -26.89 1.04 -7.13
CA VAL A 452 -25.80 0.18 -7.64
C VAL A 452 -26.15 -0.33 -9.04
N LEU A 453 -25.37 0.10 -10.03
CA LEU A 453 -25.48 -0.33 -11.42
C LEU A 453 -24.62 -1.57 -11.70
N HIS A 454 -23.39 -1.56 -11.20
CA HIS A 454 -22.44 -2.65 -11.33
C HIS A 454 -21.64 -2.79 -10.03
N SER A 455 -21.17 -3.99 -9.77
CA SER A 455 -20.34 -4.30 -8.61
C SER A 455 -19.24 -5.29 -8.96
N GLN A 456 -18.08 -5.09 -8.34
CA GLN A 456 -16.94 -6.00 -8.41
C GLN A 456 -16.45 -6.24 -6.98
N ILE A 457 -16.20 -7.48 -6.63
CA ILE A 457 -15.55 -7.86 -5.38
C ILE A 457 -14.27 -8.63 -5.69
N ILE A 458 -13.17 -8.25 -5.06
CA ILE A 458 -11.85 -8.86 -5.18
C ILE A 458 -11.47 -9.32 -3.78
N THR A 459 -11.52 -10.62 -3.56
CA THR A 459 -11.16 -11.29 -2.29
C THR A 459 -9.65 -11.48 -2.19
N PRO A 460 -9.10 -11.84 -1.01
CA PRO A 460 -7.67 -12.19 -0.92
C PRO A 460 -7.26 -13.34 -1.86
N VAL A 461 -8.15 -14.29 -2.11
CA VAL A 461 -7.90 -15.39 -3.08
C VAL A 461 -7.84 -14.86 -4.51
N ASP A 462 -8.74 -13.94 -4.89
CA ASP A 462 -8.67 -13.27 -6.19
C ASP A 462 -7.37 -12.44 -6.32
N MET A 463 -6.95 -11.76 -5.24
CA MET A 463 -5.68 -11.00 -5.23
C MET A 463 -4.47 -11.89 -5.49
N GLU A 464 -4.45 -13.11 -4.94
CA GLU A 464 -3.39 -14.08 -5.25
C GLU A 464 -3.46 -14.54 -6.70
N ASN A 465 -4.64 -14.94 -7.17
CA ASN A 465 -4.81 -15.54 -8.49
C ASN A 465 -4.59 -14.53 -9.63
N GLU A 466 -5.11 -13.31 -9.50
CA GLU A 466 -5.12 -12.31 -10.57
C GLU A 466 -3.91 -11.36 -10.51
N TYR A 467 -3.41 -11.05 -9.31
CA TYR A 467 -2.34 -10.07 -9.10
C TYR A 467 -1.02 -10.69 -8.62
N ASN A 468 -0.98 -12.04 -8.45
CA ASN A 468 0.19 -12.73 -7.92
C ASN A 468 0.65 -12.21 -6.53
N LEU A 469 -0.28 -11.97 -5.64
CA LEU A 469 0.00 -11.55 -4.27
C LEU A 469 -0.13 -12.76 -3.35
N THR A 470 0.96 -13.35 -2.90
CA THR A 470 0.91 -14.50 -1.99
C THR A 470 -0.02 -14.24 -0.81
N GLY A 471 -1.00 -15.13 -0.59
CA GLY A 471 -2.01 -15.00 0.46
C GLY A 471 -2.92 -13.77 0.32
N GLY A 472 -2.97 -13.12 -0.85
CA GLY A 472 -3.67 -11.86 -1.07
C GLY A 472 -3.07 -10.68 -0.30
N ASN A 473 -1.81 -10.78 0.14
CA ASN A 473 -1.18 -9.77 0.98
C ASN A 473 -0.65 -8.59 0.17
N LEU A 474 -1.31 -7.43 0.30
CA LEU A 474 -1.01 -6.20 -0.43
C LEU A 474 0.39 -5.61 -0.12
N PHE A 475 0.97 -5.98 1.02
CA PHE A 475 2.27 -5.47 1.48
C PHE A 475 3.44 -6.39 1.14
N HIS A 476 3.20 -7.54 0.46
CA HIS A 476 4.21 -8.57 0.20
C HIS A 476 4.86 -9.13 1.47
N GLY A 477 4.06 -9.39 2.47
CA GLY A 477 4.42 -9.80 3.82
C GLY A 477 3.89 -8.81 4.86
N ARG A 478 3.50 -9.34 6.00
CA ARG A 478 2.84 -8.60 7.09
C ARG A 478 3.66 -7.38 7.52
N MET A 479 2.98 -6.28 7.86
CA MET A 479 3.61 -5.07 8.42
C MET A 479 3.66 -5.16 9.93
N SER A 480 4.39 -6.15 10.45
CA SER A 480 4.61 -6.39 11.88
C SER A 480 6.09 -6.26 12.24
N LEU A 481 6.41 -6.05 13.51
CA LEU A 481 7.77 -5.76 13.97
C LEU A 481 8.81 -6.82 13.57
N ASP A 482 8.39 -8.09 13.51
CA ASP A 482 9.20 -9.22 13.06
C ASP A 482 9.42 -9.28 11.54
N GLN A 483 8.73 -8.43 10.78
CA GLN A 483 8.84 -8.32 9.32
C GLN A 483 9.06 -6.89 8.83
N MET A 484 9.65 -6.03 9.65
CA MET A 484 9.99 -4.64 9.30
C MET A 484 11.47 -4.31 9.53
N PHE A 485 11.93 -3.21 8.99
CA PHE A 485 13.31 -2.72 9.10
C PHE A 485 14.34 -3.77 8.69
N HIS A 486 15.27 -4.10 9.59
CA HIS A 486 16.34 -5.08 9.35
C HIS A 486 15.85 -6.54 9.31
N MET A 487 14.59 -6.77 9.65
CA MET A 487 13.95 -8.08 9.54
C MET A 487 13.27 -8.31 8.18
N ARG A 488 13.18 -7.27 7.32
CA ARG A 488 12.46 -7.34 6.05
C ARG A 488 13.43 -7.41 4.86
N PRO A 489 13.32 -8.38 3.93
CA PRO A 489 12.34 -9.48 3.89
C PRO A 489 12.61 -10.56 4.94
N VAL A 490 13.87 -10.83 5.22
CA VAL A 490 14.35 -11.80 6.23
C VAL A 490 15.64 -11.27 6.87
N PRO A 491 15.98 -11.71 8.10
CA PRO A 491 17.20 -11.29 8.78
C PRO A 491 18.46 -11.46 7.93
N GLY A 492 19.29 -10.43 7.91
CA GLY A 492 20.55 -10.46 7.14
C GLY A 492 20.45 -10.00 5.69
N TYR A 493 19.24 -9.82 5.14
CA TYR A 493 19.00 -9.48 3.75
C TYR A 493 18.17 -8.18 3.57
N ALA A 494 18.14 -7.32 4.57
CA ALA A 494 17.40 -6.05 4.53
C ALA A 494 18.01 -5.00 3.59
N ASN A 495 19.16 -5.26 3.03
CA ASN A 495 19.90 -4.37 2.13
C ASN A 495 19.59 -4.60 0.65
N TYR A 496 18.39 -5.07 0.34
CA TYR A 496 17.89 -5.34 -1.03
C TYR A 496 18.59 -6.49 -1.76
N LYS A 497 19.69 -7.03 -1.23
CA LYS A 497 20.44 -8.14 -1.82
C LYS A 497 19.79 -9.48 -1.54
N THR A 498 20.17 -10.47 -2.35
CA THR A 498 19.83 -11.87 -2.16
C THR A 498 21.10 -12.68 -1.90
N PRO A 499 21.02 -13.98 -1.57
CA PRO A 499 22.18 -14.86 -1.53
C PRO A 499 22.94 -14.94 -2.86
N LEU A 500 22.27 -14.70 -3.99
CA LEU A 500 22.89 -14.70 -5.31
C LEU A 500 23.60 -13.38 -5.60
N LYS A 501 24.78 -13.49 -6.18
CA LYS A 501 25.48 -12.32 -6.71
C LYS A 501 24.64 -11.68 -7.82
N ASN A 502 24.61 -10.35 -7.89
CA ASN A 502 23.89 -9.55 -8.88
C ASN A 502 22.36 -9.72 -8.92
N MET A 503 21.74 -10.28 -7.86
CA MET A 503 20.29 -10.36 -7.75
C MET A 503 19.78 -9.56 -6.55
N TYR A 504 18.69 -8.79 -6.78
CA TYR A 504 18.16 -7.82 -5.82
C TYR A 504 16.63 -7.93 -5.69
N ILE A 505 16.11 -7.49 -4.55
CA ILE A 505 14.67 -7.34 -4.30
C ILE A 505 14.34 -5.86 -4.36
N CYS A 506 13.42 -5.46 -5.23
CA CYS A 506 13.02 -4.06 -5.40
C CYS A 506 11.53 -3.81 -5.11
N GLY A 507 10.77 -4.86 -4.80
CA GLY A 507 9.34 -4.81 -4.48
C GLY A 507 9.07 -4.49 -3.00
N SER A 508 7.79 -4.52 -2.64
CA SER A 508 7.30 -4.26 -1.28
C SER A 508 7.79 -5.28 -0.24
N SER A 509 8.33 -6.44 -0.65
CA SER A 509 9.03 -7.37 0.24
C SER A 509 10.29 -6.79 0.86
N ALA A 510 10.91 -5.76 0.26
CA ALA A 510 12.08 -5.09 0.80
C ALA A 510 11.69 -3.88 1.69
N HIS A 511 12.65 -3.39 2.49
CA HIS A 511 12.49 -2.16 3.26
C HIS A 511 12.12 -0.96 2.34
N PRO A 512 11.22 -0.06 2.74
CA PRO A 512 10.50 0.02 4.02
C PRO A 512 9.22 -0.83 4.09
N GLY A 513 8.84 -1.53 3.05
CA GLY A 513 7.66 -2.39 3.03
C GLY A 513 6.60 -1.94 2.03
N GLY A 514 5.36 -2.31 2.31
CA GLY A 514 4.21 -2.05 1.46
C GLY A 514 3.68 -0.62 1.55
N GLY A 515 2.77 -0.32 0.68
CA GLY A 515 2.25 1.00 0.36
C GLY A 515 2.70 1.48 -1.01
N VAL A 516 1.98 2.41 -1.62
CA VAL A 516 2.36 2.95 -2.93
C VAL A 516 3.40 4.06 -2.71
N MET A 517 4.66 3.68 -2.36
CA MET A 517 5.73 4.61 -1.97
C MET A 517 6.79 4.83 -3.04
N GLY A 518 7.11 3.81 -3.84
CA GLY A 518 8.24 3.81 -4.77
C GLY A 518 9.61 3.70 -4.08
N THR A 519 9.69 3.85 -2.77
CA THR A 519 10.95 3.87 -2.01
C THR A 519 11.70 2.54 -2.01
N PRO A 520 11.07 1.35 -1.94
CA PRO A 520 11.79 0.09 -2.13
C PRO A 520 12.54 0.04 -3.46
N GLY A 521 11.86 0.45 -4.54
CA GLY A 521 12.46 0.52 -5.88
C GLY A 521 13.61 1.51 -5.98
N TRP A 522 13.46 2.70 -5.40
CA TRP A 522 14.53 3.70 -5.35
C TRP A 522 15.76 3.21 -4.59
N ASN A 523 15.55 2.65 -3.41
CA ASN A 523 16.63 2.14 -2.56
C ASN A 523 17.36 0.97 -3.23
N ALA A 524 16.64 0.04 -3.86
CA ALA A 524 17.21 -1.06 -4.61
C ALA A 524 18.06 -0.55 -5.81
N ALA A 525 17.55 0.42 -6.57
CA ALA A 525 18.29 1.01 -7.67
C ALA A 525 19.60 1.66 -7.21
N ARG A 526 19.57 2.39 -6.08
CA ARG A 526 20.79 2.97 -5.50
C ARG A 526 21.80 1.91 -5.10
N MET A 527 21.36 0.83 -4.44
CA MET A 527 22.22 -0.29 -4.06
C MET A 527 22.86 -0.92 -5.29
N ILE A 528 22.08 -1.17 -6.35
CA ILE A 528 22.58 -1.73 -7.61
C ILE A 528 23.64 -0.80 -8.24
N LEU A 529 23.35 0.49 -8.32
CA LEU A 529 24.28 1.47 -8.92
C LEU A 529 25.56 1.64 -8.10
N ASP A 530 25.49 1.57 -6.78
CA ASP A 530 26.66 1.66 -5.91
C ASP A 530 27.58 0.44 -6.04
N GLU A 531 27.02 -0.77 -6.23
CA GLU A 531 27.81 -2.00 -6.39
C GLU A 531 28.36 -2.20 -7.82
N HIS A 532 27.64 -1.70 -8.81
CA HIS A 532 28.00 -1.85 -10.22
C HIS A 532 28.46 -0.52 -10.83
N ARG A 533 29.16 0.32 -10.05
CA ARG A 533 29.87 1.49 -10.57
C ARG A 533 30.92 1.01 -11.58
N ASN A 534 30.80 1.46 -12.82
CA ASN A 534 31.85 1.24 -13.85
C ASN A 534 33.03 2.16 -13.60
#